data_543e013857886f924938bc223c140716
#
_entry.id   543e013857886f924938bc223c140716
#
_cell.length_a   1.000
_cell.length_b   1.000
_cell.length_c   1.000
_cell.angle_alpha   90.00
_cell.angle_beta   90.00
_cell.angle_gamma   90.00
#
_symmetry.space_group_name_H-M   'P 1'
#
loop_
_entity.id
_entity.type
_entity.pdbx_description
1 polymer ?
#
loop_
_entity_poly.entity_id
_entity_poly.type
_entity_poly.pdbx_seq_one_letter_code
_entity_poly.pdbx_strand_id
1 'polypeptide(L)'
;PIIEFLPYNEQLLVKLREMKANGAYLVLATATHHTIAEKIAAHLGIFDEVVATSGAVNMAAANKSNCLNQKFGNKQYSYFGNSSDDYAVWDTSKDVHVVNATASVLTKSLSLYDVKTVVERETSFIKTLIKAIRVHQWMKNALIFVPLLASHQLTDPSMLINGVIAFVAFSFCASSVYLLNDMLDIEDDRQHKTKKFRPIAAGNFSLIHAMFLYPIFLGAAVLISFLFLPIEFLMVLAVYYIMTVTYSFGLKKIFSCASLCFLSVIPNSY
;
A
#
# COMPACT_ATOMS: atom_id res chain seq x y z
N PRO A 1 -5.64 -8.65 -10.75
CA PRO A 1 -4.28 -8.72 -10.19
C PRO A 1 -3.58 -9.98 -10.65
N ILE A 2 -2.27 -9.86 -10.91
CA ILE A 2 -1.44 -11.02 -11.23
C ILE A 2 -1.10 -11.71 -9.91
N ILE A 3 -1.64 -12.91 -9.72
CA ILE A 3 -1.62 -13.63 -8.44
C ILE A 3 -0.19 -13.91 -7.95
N GLU A 4 0.72 -14.26 -8.86
CA GLU A 4 2.12 -14.59 -8.55
C GLU A 4 2.88 -13.45 -7.86
N PHE A 5 2.51 -12.19 -8.14
CA PHE A 5 3.18 -11.00 -7.62
C PHE A 5 2.44 -10.32 -6.47
N LEU A 6 1.44 -10.98 -5.88
CA LEU A 6 0.81 -10.47 -4.66
C LEU A 6 1.82 -10.48 -3.50
N PRO A 7 1.74 -9.47 -2.60
CA PRO A 7 2.65 -9.40 -1.45
C PRO A 7 2.23 -10.38 -0.36
N TYR A 8 2.58 -11.64 -0.53
CA TYR A 8 2.31 -12.68 0.46
C TYR A 8 3.16 -12.49 1.72
N ASN A 9 2.60 -12.84 2.88
CA ASN A 9 3.35 -12.89 4.13
C ASN A 9 4.10 -14.23 4.22
N GLU A 10 5.41 -14.21 3.92
CA GLU A 10 6.23 -15.42 3.89
C GLU A 10 6.32 -16.11 5.25
N GLN A 11 6.34 -15.36 6.36
CA GLN A 11 6.39 -15.96 7.71
C GLN A 11 5.12 -16.76 7.99
N LEU A 12 3.95 -16.23 7.59
CA LEU A 12 2.69 -16.95 7.68
C LEU A 12 2.67 -18.18 6.78
N LEU A 13 3.15 -18.05 5.53
CA LEU A 13 3.16 -19.17 4.57
C LEU A 13 4.05 -20.31 5.04
N VAL A 14 5.21 -20.04 5.62
CA VAL A 14 6.09 -21.06 6.21
C VAL A 14 5.32 -21.83 7.27
N LYS A 15 4.67 -21.12 8.20
CA LYS A 15 3.88 -21.75 9.27
C LYS A 15 2.70 -22.59 8.75
N LEU A 16 1.97 -22.07 7.75
CA LEU A 16 0.85 -22.80 7.16
C LEU A 16 1.33 -24.07 6.43
N ARG A 17 2.48 -24.02 5.74
CA ARG A 17 3.09 -25.20 5.10
C ARG A 17 3.50 -26.26 6.13
N GLU A 18 4.07 -25.85 7.26
CA GLU A 18 4.39 -26.76 8.36
C GLU A 18 3.13 -27.42 8.95
N MET A 19 2.07 -26.62 9.18
CA MET A 19 0.79 -27.14 9.64
C MET A 19 0.20 -28.15 8.64
N LYS A 20 0.26 -27.84 7.34
CA LYS A 20 -0.19 -28.74 6.26
C LYS A 20 0.59 -30.04 6.23
N ALA A 21 1.92 -29.97 6.35
CA ALA A 21 2.78 -31.15 6.41
C ALA A 21 2.46 -32.05 7.63
N ASN A 22 2.00 -31.45 8.73
CA ASN A 22 1.54 -32.18 9.94
C ASN A 22 0.08 -32.63 9.84
N GLY A 23 -0.55 -32.59 8.66
CA GLY A 23 -1.89 -33.13 8.41
C GLY A 23 -3.04 -32.17 8.74
N ALA A 24 -2.78 -30.87 8.96
CA ALA A 24 -3.85 -29.91 9.18
C ALA A 24 -4.70 -29.69 7.91
N TYR A 25 -6.01 -29.61 8.08
CA TYR A 25 -6.95 -29.18 7.03
C TYR A 25 -6.97 -27.66 6.98
N LEU A 26 -6.52 -27.08 5.88
CA LEU A 26 -6.36 -25.64 5.73
C LEU A 26 -7.46 -25.04 4.84
N VAL A 27 -8.13 -24.00 5.36
CA VAL A 27 -9.21 -23.30 4.67
C VAL A 27 -8.83 -21.84 4.45
N LEU A 28 -8.93 -21.36 3.21
CA LEU A 28 -8.80 -19.96 2.91
C LEU A 28 -10.16 -19.25 3.08
N ALA A 29 -10.37 -18.61 4.23
CA ALA A 29 -11.59 -17.87 4.54
C ALA A 29 -11.38 -16.35 4.33
N THR A 30 -12.04 -15.77 3.32
CA THR A 30 -11.81 -14.38 2.92
C THR A 30 -13.09 -13.67 2.47
N ALA A 31 -13.17 -12.34 2.69
CA ALA A 31 -14.20 -11.49 2.11
C ALA A 31 -13.95 -11.15 0.62
N THR A 32 -12.81 -11.54 0.06
CA THR A 32 -12.50 -11.39 -1.36
C THR A 32 -13.45 -12.23 -2.21
N HIS A 33 -13.70 -11.76 -3.45
CA HIS A 33 -14.56 -12.49 -4.39
C HIS A 33 -13.96 -13.88 -4.69
N HIS A 34 -14.84 -14.89 -4.75
CA HIS A 34 -14.52 -16.32 -4.93
C HIS A 34 -13.51 -16.58 -6.05
N THR A 35 -13.72 -16.00 -7.24
CA THR A 35 -12.81 -16.18 -8.39
C THR A 35 -11.35 -15.80 -8.12
N ILE A 36 -11.13 -14.76 -7.29
CA ILE A 36 -9.77 -14.33 -6.92
C ILE A 36 -9.22 -15.25 -5.83
N ALA A 37 -10.05 -15.59 -4.84
CA ALA A 37 -9.67 -16.46 -3.74
C ALA A 37 -9.26 -17.86 -4.23
N GLU A 38 -9.97 -18.44 -5.18
CA GLU A 38 -9.62 -19.73 -5.80
C GLU A 38 -8.28 -19.68 -6.55
N LYS A 39 -8.05 -18.61 -7.32
CA LYS A 39 -6.76 -18.44 -7.99
C LYS A 39 -5.60 -18.32 -7.01
N ILE A 40 -5.79 -17.65 -5.87
CA ILE A 40 -4.79 -17.57 -4.80
C ILE A 40 -4.56 -18.94 -4.18
N ALA A 41 -5.63 -19.67 -3.86
CA ALA A 41 -5.53 -21.00 -3.27
C ALA A 41 -4.82 -21.99 -4.21
N ALA A 42 -5.16 -21.96 -5.51
CA ALA A 42 -4.50 -22.78 -6.53
C ALA A 42 -3.01 -22.44 -6.70
N HIS A 43 -2.67 -21.14 -6.69
CA HIS A 43 -1.27 -20.70 -6.78
C HIS A 43 -0.43 -21.16 -5.58
N LEU A 44 -0.99 -21.04 -4.36
CA LEU A 44 -0.27 -21.41 -3.13
C LEU A 44 -0.22 -22.93 -2.90
N GLY A 45 -1.22 -23.68 -3.37
CA GLY A 45 -1.25 -25.14 -3.33
C GLY A 45 -1.29 -25.76 -1.92
N ILE A 46 -1.65 -24.99 -0.89
CA ILE A 46 -1.66 -25.44 0.51
C ILE A 46 -3.06 -25.57 1.09
N PHE A 47 -4.07 -24.97 0.47
CA PHE A 47 -5.44 -24.95 0.97
C PHE A 47 -6.24 -26.14 0.44
N ASP A 48 -7.02 -26.75 1.32
CA ASP A 48 -7.96 -27.83 0.99
C ASP A 48 -9.29 -27.28 0.52
N GLU A 49 -9.64 -26.07 0.98
CA GLU A 49 -10.92 -25.48 0.73
C GLU A 49 -10.85 -23.94 0.72
N VAL A 50 -11.80 -23.33 -0.03
CA VAL A 50 -11.96 -21.87 -0.11
C VAL A 50 -13.37 -21.47 0.34
N VAL A 51 -13.45 -20.58 1.32
CA VAL A 51 -14.67 -19.92 1.80
C VAL A 51 -14.54 -18.43 1.49
N ALA A 52 -15.23 -17.96 0.45
CA ALA A 52 -15.07 -16.61 -0.09
C ALA A 52 -16.41 -15.99 -0.46
N THR A 53 -16.44 -14.69 -0.70
CA THR A 53 -17.63 -13.97 -1.14
C THR A 53 -18.10 -14.47 -2.50
N SER A 54 -19.37 -14.92 -2.59
CA SER A 54 -20.01 -15.36 -3.83
C SER A 54 -21.41 -14.79 -3.96
N GLY A 55 -21.75 -14.24 -5.13
CA GLY A 55 -23.09 -13.71 -5.42
C GLY A 55 -23.50 -12.61 -4.43
N ALA A 56 -24.63 -12.79 -3.75
CA ALA A 56 -25.20 -11.83 -2.81
C ALA A 56 -24.64 -11.92 -1.37
N VAL A 57 -23.82 -12.95 -1.06
CA VAL A 57 -23.33 -13.18 0.32
C VAL A 57 -21.90 -12.65 0.48
N ASN A 58 -21.77 -11.56 1.22
CA ASN A 58 -20.48 -11.01 1.61
C ASN A 58 -19.92 -11.80 2.82
N MET A 59 -18.79 -12.49 2.62
CA MET A 59 -18.08 -13.28 3.66
C MET A 59 -17.22 -12.41 4.58
N ALA A 60 -17.80 -11.29 5.12
CA ALA A 60 -17.15 -10.45 6.11
C ALA A 60 -17.73 -10.71 7.51
N ALA A 61 -16.91 -10.45 8.54
CA ALA A 61 -17.27 -10.45 9.96
C ALA A 61 -18.21 -11.61 10.37
N ALA A 62 -19.44 -11.28 10.77
CA ALA A 62 -20.42 -12.26 11.27
C ALA A 62 -20.80 -13.34 10.24
N ASN A 63 -20.91 -13.02 8.96
CA ASN A 63 -21.22 -13.97 7.92
C ASN A 63 -20.13 -15.05 7.79
N LYS A 64 -18.87 -14.64 7.88
CA LYS A 64 -17.71 -15.56 7.89
C LYS A 64 -17.76 -16.46 9.11
N SER A 65 -17.99 -15.90 10.30
CA SER A 65 -18.13 -16.66 11.55
C SER A 65 -19.26 -17.69 11.46
N ASN A 66 -20.45 -17.29 11.01
CA ASN A 66 -21.59 -18.19 10.88
C ASN A 66 -21.32 -19.33 9.89
N CYS A 67 -20.73 -19.01 8.74
CA CYS A 67 -20.36 -20.02 7.75
C CYS A 67 -19.37 -21.05 8.30
N LEU A 68 -18.30 -20.59 8.98
CA LEU A 68 -17.30 -21.47 9.58
C LEU A 68 -17.88 -22.31 10.70
N ASN A 69 -18.75 -21.74 11.55
CA ASN A 69 -19.43 -22.48 12.62
C ASN A 69 -20.40 -23.55 12.11
N GLN A 70 -21.15 -23.25 11.04
CA GLN A 70 -22.02 -24.24 10.42
C GLN A 70 -21.24 -25.41 9.81
N LYS A 71 -20.04 -25.11 9.29
CA LYS A 71 -19.23 -26.09 8.57
C LYS A 71 -18.35 -26.93 9.47
N PHE A 72 -17.71 -26.32 10.45
CA PHE A 72 -16.69 -26.95 11.28
C PHE A 72 -17.11 -27.10 12.74
N GLY A 73 -18.16 -26.42 13.17
CA GLY A 73 -18.60 -26.40 14.58
C GLY A 73 -17.98 -25.26 15.38
N ASN A 74 -18.72 -24.80 16.39
CA ASN A 74 -18.26 -23.75 17.31
C ASN A 74 -17.09 -24.27 18.15
N LYS A 75 -16.01 -23.48 18.27
CA LYS A 75 -14.77 -23.82 18.99
C LYS A 75 -14.05 -25.08 18.48
N GLN A 76 -14.23 -25.44 17.19
CA GLN A 76 -13.59 -26.62 16.61
C GLN A 76 -12.50 -26.29 15.58
N TYR A 77 -12.24 -25.01 15.33
CA TYR A 77 -11.22 -24.55 14.38
C TYR A 77 -10.34 -23.44 14.96
N SER A 78 -9.10 -23.35 14.49
CA SER A 78 -8.17 -22.26 14.78
C SER A 78 -8.26 -21.20 13.68
N TYR A 79 -8.18 -19.91 14.02
CA TYR A 79 -8.37 -18.84 13.04
C TYR A 79 -7.22 -17.83 13.06
N PHE A 80 -6.67 -17.56 11.87
CA PHE A 80 -5.66 -16.54 11.62
C PHE A 80 -6.33 -15.29 11.06
N GLY A 81 -6.31 -14.19 11.81
CA GLY A 81 -6.95 -12.93 11.42
C GLY A 81 -6.05 -11.71 11.66
N ASN A 82 -6.45 -10.55 11.12
CA ASN A 82 -5.65 -9.33 11.13
C ASN A 82 -6.42 -8.04 11.41
N SER A 83 -7.74 -8.09 11.44
CA SER A 83 -8.59 -6.89 11.47
C SER A 83 -9.67 -6.95 12.57
N SER A 84 -10.33 -5.82 12.78
CA SER A 84 -11.50 -5.74 13.68
C SER A 84 -12.66 -6.64 13.25
N ASP A 85 -12.79 -6.92 11.96
CA ASP A 85 -13.85 -7.79 11.42
C ASP A 85 -13.65 -9.25 11.84
N ASP A 86 -12.43 -9.63 12.22
CA ASP A 86 -12.10 -10.99 12.64
C ASP A 86 -12.48 -11.28 14.10
N TYR A 87 -12.85 -10.27 14.91
CA TYR A 87 -13.34 -10.51 16.29
C TYR A 87 -14.53 -11.48 16.30
N ALA A 88 -15.49 -11.31 15.37
CA ALA A 88 -16.64 -12.19 15.28
C ALA A 88 -16.27 -13.68 15.00
N VAL A 89 -15.13 -13.92 14.34
CA VAL A 89 -14.62 -15.26 14.07
C VAL A 89 -13.79 -15.76 15.26
N TRP A 90 -12.97 -14.90 15.85
CA TRP A 90 -12.18 -15.26 17.06
C TRP A 90 -13.06 -15.62 18.25
N ASP A 91 -14.23 -14.97 18.41
CA ASP A 91 -15.21 -15.31 19.46
C ASP A 91 -15.67 -16.76 19.37
N THR A 92 -15.67 -17.35 18.19
CA THR A 92 -16.15 -18.72 17.91
C THR A 92 -15.04 -19.70 17.54
N SER A 93 -13.79 -19.26 17.44
CA SER A 93 -12.65 -20.12 17.16
C SER A 93 -12.11 -20.77 18.44
N LYS A 94 -11.48 -21.95 18.33
CA LYS A 94 -10.78 -22.64 19.41
C LYS A 94 -9.50 -21.88 19.79
N ASP A 95 -8.64 -21.64 18.79
CA ASP A 95 -7.37 -20.96 18.96
C ASP A 95 -7.37 -19.67 18.13
N VAL A 96 -6.85 -18.60 18.72
CA VAL A 96 -6.75 -17.28 18.12
C VAL A 96 -5.31 -17.04 17.70
N HIS A 97 -5.13 -16.69 16.42
CA HIS A 97 -3.84 -16.29 15.87
C HIS A 97 -3.96 -14.91 15.22
N VAL A 98 -3.07 -14.00 15.59
CA VAL A 98 -3.07 -12.62 15.09
C VAL A 98 -1.91 -12.42 14.13
N VAL A 99 -2.19 -11.92 12.90
CA VAL A 99 -1.21 -11.78 11.83
C VAL A 99 -1.27 -10.38 11.25
N ASN A 100 -0.15 -9.67 11.19
CA ASN A 100 -0.05 -8.34 10.58
C ASN A 100 -1.10 -7.32 11.04
N ALA A 101 -1.61 -7.47 12.26
CA ALA A 101 -2.63 -6.58 12.81
C ALA A 101 -2.08 -5.18 13.12
N THR A 102 -2.98 -4.20 13.18
CA THR A 102 -2.65 -2.89 13.73
C THR A 102 -2.41 -2.99 15.25
N ALA A 103 -1.65 -2.05 15.82
CA ALA A 103 -1.37 -2.04 17.25
C ALA A 103 -2.66 -2.07 18.10
N SER A 104 -3.71 -1.36 17.69
CA SER A 104 -4.99 -1.35 18.39
C SER A 104 -5.69 -2.72 18.36
N VAL A 105 -5.71 -3.39 17.21
CA VAL A 105 -6.29 -4.73 17.08
C VAL A 105 -5.49 -5.74 17.88
N LEU A 106 -4.15 -5.70 17.82
CA LEU A 106 -3.28 -6.59 18.57
C LEU A 106 -3.49 -6.42 20.08
N THR A 107 -3.43 -5.19 20.60
CA THR A 107 -3.62 -4.92 22.05
C THR A 107 -4.99 -5.41 22.52
N LYS A 108 -6.04 -5.13 21.74
CA LYS A 108 -7.39 -5.57 22.08
C LYS A 108 -7.54 -7.10 22.00
N SER A 109 -6.94 -7.75 21.00
CA SER A 109 -6.96 -9.21 20.88
C SER A 109 -6.24 -9.88 22.05
N LEU A 110 -5.09 -9.35 22.46
CA LEU A 110 -4.34 -9.86 23.64
C LEU A 110 -5.12 -9.67 24.95
N SER A 111 -5.99 -8.66 25.04
CA SER A 111 -6.82 -8.46 26.24
C SER A 111 -8.08 -9.33 26.28
N LEU A 112 -8.60 -9.76 25.12
CA LEU A 112 -9.86 -10.51 25.03
C LEU A 112 -9.65 -12.03 24.87
N TYR A 113 -8.53 -12.45 24.27
CA TYR A 113 -8.30 -13.85 23.87
C TYR A 113 -6.95 -14.38 24.36
N ASP A 114 -6.87 -15.69 24.54
CA ASP A 114 -5.61 -16.41 24.69
C ASP A 114 -4.96 -16.60 23.31
N VAL A 115 -4.21 -15.58 22.88
CA VAL A 115 -3.59 -15.55 21.55
C VAL A 115 -2.41 -16.52 21.49
N LYS A 116 -2.53 -17.56 20.69
CA LYS A 116 -1.51 -18.63 20.55
C LYS A 116 -0.32 -18.22 19.69
N THR A 117 -0.52 -17.34 18.70
CA THR A 117 0.54 -16.87 17.80
C THR A 117 0.30 -15.44 17.42
N VAL A 118 1.38 -14.66 17.45
CA VAL A 118 1.43 -13.33 16.87
C VAL A 118 2.48 -13.32 15.77
N VAL A 119 2.07 -12.97 14.54
CA VAL A 119 2.98 -12.61 13.45
C VAL A 119 2.93 -11.10 13.34
N GLU A 120 3.98 -10.44 13.80
CA GLU A 120 4.02 -8.99 13.88
C GLU A 120 4.14 -8.35 12.49
N ARG A 121 3.70 -7.11 12.40
CA ARG A 121 3.89 -6.30 11.22
C ARG A 121 5.35 -5.86 11.14
N GLU A 122 6.02 -6.15 10.04
CA GLU A 122 7.46 -5.86 9.86
C GLU A 122 7.82 -4.37 9.96
N THR A 123 6.85 -3.47 9.73
CA THR A 123 7.11 -2.03 9.66
C THR A 123 6.10 -1.18 10.42
N SER A 124 6.60 -0.19 11.16
CA SER A 124 5.76 0.85 11.78
C SER A 124 5.04 1.68 10.73
N PHE A 125 3.77 2.04 10.99
CA PHE A 125 2.97 2.91 10.11
C PHE A 125 3.69 4.22 9.76
N ILE A 126 4.31 4.88 10.75
CA ILE A 126 5.02 6.16 10.54
C ILE A 126 6.21 5.98 9.60
N LYS A 127 7.02 4.94 9.81
CA LYS A 127 8.16 4.65 8.91
C LYS A 127 7.68 4.37 7.49
N THR A 128 6.59 3.64 7.36
CA THR A 128 5.98 3.31 6.07
C THR A 128 5.40 4.54 5.38
N LEU A 129 4.74 5.43 6.14
CA LEU A 129 4.23 6.71 5.65
C LEU A 129 5.37 7.60 5.12
N ILE A 130 6.43 7.83 5.91
CA ILE A 130 7.60 8.62 5.50
C ILE A 130 8.22 8.07 4.21
N LYS A 131 8.26 6.74 4.06
CA LYS A 131 8.76 6.08 2.86
C LYS A 131 7.79 6.26 1.68
N ALA A 132 6.47 6.19 1.91
CA ALA A 132 5.44 6.35 0.87
C ALA A 132 5.40 7.77 0.30
N ILE A 133 5.45 8.80 1.14
CA ILE A 133 5.51 10.21 0.70
C ILE A 133 6.92 10.63 0.24
N ARG A 134 7.90 9.72 0.30
CA ARG A 134 9.28 9.89 -0.19
C ARG A 134 9.99 11.11 0.38
N VAL A 135 9.93 11.34 1.70
CA VAL A 135 10.60 12.47 2.36
C VAL A 135 12.08 12.58 1.96
N HIS A 136 12.79 11.45 1.76
CA HIS A 136 14.18 11.45 1.29
C HIS A 136 14.38 12.12 -0.10
N GLN A 137 13.32 12.23 -0.91
CA GLN A 137 13.37 12.93 -2.20
C GLN A 137 13.23 14.46 -2.04
N TRP A 138 12.75 14.94 -0.89
CA TRP A 138 12.60 16.37 -0.63
C TRP A 138 13.93 17.13 -0.72
N MET A 139 15.05 16.47 -0.45
CA MET A 139 16.37 17.07 -0.65
C MET A 139 16.60 17.62 -2.07
N LYS A 140 15.96 17.01 -3.09
CA LYS A 140 16.04 17.52 -4.47
C LYS A 140 15.33 18.86 -4.64
N ASN A 141 14.31 19.11 -3.82
CA ASN A 141 13.53 20.36 -3.84
C ASN A 141 14.32 21.53 -3.21
N ALA A 142 15.45 21.24 -2.53
CA ALA A 142 16.36 22.27 -2.02
C ALA A 142 16.92 23.19 -3.13
N LEU A 143 16.82 22.77 -4.40
CA LEU A 143 17.11 23.64 -5.56
C LEU A 143 16.27 24.93 -5.58
N ILE A 144 15.11 24.98 -4.88
CA ILE A 144 14.31 26.20 -4.69
C ILE A 144 15.11 27.31 -4.01
N PHE A 145 16.12 26.98 -3.22
CA PHE A 145 16.99 27.97 -2.57
C PHE A 145 18.11 28.51 -3.47
N VAL A 146 18.35 27.94 -4.66
CA VAL A 146 19.43 28.38 -5.55
C VAL A 146 19.26 29.84 -6.00
N PRO A 147 18.07 30.34 -6.37
CA PRO A 147 17.87 31.76 -6.69
C PRO A 147 18.16 32.69 -5.50
N LEU A 148 17.81 32.28 -4.27
CA LEU A 148 18.15 33.02 -3.05
C LEU A 148 19.66 33.10 -2.81
N LEU A 149 20.38 32.00 -3.05
CA LEU A 149 21.83 31.96 -2.98
C LEU A 149 22.47 32.89 -4.03
N ALA A 150 21.99 32.81 -5.26
CA ALA A 150 22.52 33.60 -6.39
C ALA A 150 22.28 35.11 -6.22
N SER A 151 21.16 35.50 -5.60
CA SER A 151 20.82 36.91 -5.34
C SER A 151 21.42 37.46 -4.05
N HIS A 152 22.21 36.68 -3.31
CA HIS A 152 22.77 37.06 -1.98
C HIS A 152 21.73 37.47 -0.93
N GLN A 153 20.47 37.00 -1.08
CA GLN A 153 19.34 37.36 -0.19
C GLN A 153 19.09 36.36 0.93
N LEU A 154 19.99 35.44 1.19
CA LEU A 154 19.87 34.47 2.31
C LEU A 154 19.88 35.13 3.70
N THR A 155 20.42 36.35 3.81
CA THR A 155 20.45 37.11 5.04
C THR A 155 19.18 37.89 5.31
N ASP A 156 18.26 37.97 4.34
CA ASP A 156 16.94 38.54 4.51
C ASP A 156 16.00 37.49 5.13
N PRO A 157 15.54 37.68 6.39
CA PRO A 157 14.66 36.70 7.04
C PRO A 157 13.33 36.48 6.31
N SER A 158 12.79 37.50 5.64
CA SER A 158 11.52 37.40 4.94
C SER A 158 11.63 36.53 3.69
N MET A 159 12.71 36.69 2.93
CA MET A 159 13.02 35.89 1.74
C MET A 159 13.34 34.44 2.12
N LEU A 160 14.05 34.23 3.22
CA LEU A 160 14.36 32.89 3.71
C LEU A 160 13.09 32.15 4.17
N ILE A 161 12.19 32.83 4.89
CA ILE A 161 10.90 32.25 5.32
C ILE A 161 10.07 31.87 4.10
N ASN A 162 9.94 32.75 3.12
CA ASN A 162 9.23 32.46 1.87
C ASN A 162 9.84 31.26 1.12
N GLY A 163 11.17 31.17 1.09
CA GLY A 163 11.87 30.02 0.52
C GLY A 163 11.55 28.70 1.24
N VAL A 164 11.49 28.72 2.57
CA VAL A 164 11.12 27.53 3.37
C VAL A 164 9.66 27.14 3.12
N ILE A 165 8.75 28.13 3.08
CA ILE A 165 7.34 27.88 2.79
C ILE A 165 7.18 27.29 1.37
N ALA A 166 7.87 27.84 0.38
CA ALA A 166 7.88 27.34 -1.00
C ALA A 166 8.43 25.90 -1.06
N PHE A 167 9.50 25.60 -0.35
CA PHE A 167 10.07 24.26 -0.25
C PHE A 167 9.08 23.26 0.33
N VAL A 168 8.36 23.61 1.40
CA VAL A 168 7.36 22.74 2.03
C VAL A 168 6.17 22.52 1.10
N ALA A 169 5.62 23.60 0.51
CA ALA A 169 4.51 23.52 -0.44
C ALA A 169 4.84 22.65 -1.65
N PHE A 170 6.01 22.86 -2.26
CA PHE A 170 6.47 22.05 -3.39
C PHE A 170 6.70 20.60 -3.00
N SER A 171 7.26 20.34 -1.82
CA SER A 171 7.49 18.97 -1.32
C SER A 171 6.17 18.23 -1.08
N PHE A 172 5.13 18.89 -0.60
CA PHE A 172 3.80 18.32 -0.46
C PHE A 172 3.18 17.99 -1.83
N CYS A 173 3.27 18.92 -2.79
CA CYS A 173 2.82 18.67 -4.16
C CYS A 173 3.55 17.47 -4.78
N ALA A 174 4.87 17.40 -4.68
CA ALA A 174 5.66 16.27 -5.18
C ALA A 174 5.27 14.95 -4.49
N SER A 175 5.05 14.97 -3.17
CA SER A 175 4.61 13.78 -2.42
C SER A 175 3.23 13.31 -2.87
N SER A 176 2.29 14.22 -3.17
CA SER A 176 0.99 13.86 -3.74
C SER A 176 1.14 13.13 -5.08
N VAL A 177 1.99 13.65 -5.97
CA VAL A 177 2.27 13.02 -7.28
C VAL A 177 2.91 11.63 -7.10
N TYR A 178 3.83 11.47 -6.14
CA TYR A 178 4.43 10.14 -5.87
C TYR A 178 3.40 9.13 -5.37
N LEU A 179 2.49 9.53 -4.48
CA LEU A 179 1.41 8.67 -4.04
C LEU A 179 0.50 8.26 -5.19
N LEU A 180 0.12 9.22 -6.05
CA LEU A 180 -0.68 8.95 -7.23
C LEU A 180 0.02 7.95 -8.18
N ASN A 181 1.30 8.18 -8.47
CA ASN A 181 2.08 7.31 -9.35
C ASN A 181 2.20 5.89 -8.79
N ASP A 182 2.49 5.75 -7.49
CA ASP A 182 2.63 4.43 -6.86
C ASP A 182 1.29 3.69 -6.80
N MET A 183 0.14 4.39 -6.77
CA MET A 183 -1.19 3.80 -6.89
C MET A 183 -1.49 3.32 -8.32
N LEU A 184 -1.13 4.11 -9.33
CA LEU A 184 -1.37 3.78 -10.74
C LEU A 184 -0.48 2.63 -11.22
N ASP A 185 0.75 2.57 -10.71
CA ASP A 185 1.77 1.61 -11.16
C ASP A 185 1.83 0.34 -10.30
N ILE A 186 0.87 0.09 -9.41
CA ILE A 186 0.95 -0.98 -8.40
C ILE A 186 1.23 -2.37 -8.99
N GLU A 187 0.64 -2.71 -10.13
CA GLU A 187 0.84 -4.01 -10.78
C GLU A 187 2.21 -4.10 -11.45
N ASP A 188 2.64 -3.05 -12.12
CA ASP A 188 3.97 -2.96 -12.75
C ASP A 188 5.08 -2.95 -11.69
N ASP A 189 4.88 -2.20 -10.62
CA ASP A 189 5.83 -2.13 -9.51
C ASP A 189 6.02 -3.47 -8.81
N ARG A 190 4.97 -4.28 -8.65
CA ARG A 190 5.05 -5.64 -8.08
C ARG A 190 5.90 -6.59 -8.90
N GLN A 191 5.89 -6.45 -10.21
CA GLN A 191 6.69 -7.27 -11.13
C GLN A 191 8.15 -6.80 -11.23
N HIS A 192 8.44 -5.57 -10.82
CA HIS A 192 9.76 -4.98 -10.96
C HIS A 192 10.71 -5.42 -9.84
N LYS A 193 11.97 -5.77 -10.16
CA LYS A 193 12.97 -6.29 -9.20
C LYS A 193 13.16 -5.44 -7.94
N THR A 194 13.17 -4.12 -8.08
CA THR A 194 13.42 -3.18 -6.97
C THR A 194 12.18 -2.42 -6.53
N LYS A 195 11.27 -2.09 -7.45
CA LYS A 195 10.07 -1.30 -7.12
C LYS A 195 9.03 -2.10 -6.32
N LYS A 196 9.06 -3.43 -6.37
CA LYS A 196 8.21 -4.30 -5.54
C LYS A 196 8.34 -4.03 -4.03
N PHE A 197 9.43 -3.40 -3.58
CA PHE A 197 9.64 -3.00 -2.19
C PHE A 197 9.07 -1.61 -1.85
N ARG A 198 8.41 -0.92 -2.79
CA ARG A 198 7.67 0.31 -2.49
C ARG A 198 6.51 0.02 -1.54
N PRO A 199 6.19 0.93 -0.61
CA PRO A 199 5.21 0.65 0.45
C PRO A 199 3.85 0.16 -0.03
N ILE A 200 3.32 0.74 -1.12
CA ILE A 200 2.01 0.36 -1.68
C ILE A 200 2.12 -0.98 -2.43
N ALA A 201 3.12 -1.18 -3.27
CA ALA A 201 3.33 -2.42 -4.01
C ALA A 201 3.58 -3.62 -3.08
N ALA A 202 4.38 -3.42 -2.03
CA ALA A 202 4.69 -4.41 -0.99
C ALA A 202 3.53 -4.69 -0.01
N GLY A 203 2.38 -3.99 -0.13
CA GLY A 203 1.25 -4.16 0.78
C GLY A 203 1.46 -3.59 2.20
N ASN A 204 2.61 -2.94 2.46
CA ASN A 204 2.93 -2.35 3.76
C ASN A 204 2.16 -1.05 4.02
N PHE A 205 1.70 -0.38 2.97
CA PHE A 205 0.89 0.83 3.02
C PHE A 205 -0.42 0.61 2.27
N SER A 206 -1.55 0.77 2.97
CA SER A 206 -2.87 0.52 2.38
C SER A 206 -3.17 1.48 1.24
N LEU A 207 -3.73 0.95 0.15
CA LEU A 207 -4.21 1.74 -0.98
C LEU A 207 -5.25 2.80 -0.56
N ILE A 208 -6.12 2.45 0.41
CA ILE A 208 -7.13 3.37 0.95
C ILE A 208 -6.45 4.57 1.61
N HIS A 209 -5.42 4.35 2.44
CA HIS A 209 -4.68 5.46 3.04
C HIS A 209 -4.01 6.35 1.98
N ALA A 210 -3.44 5.76 0.93
CA ALA A 210 -2.84 6.52 -0.17
C ALA A 210 -3.89 7.38 -0.91
N MET A 211 -5.08 6.83 -1.16
CA MET A 211 -6.20 7.55 -1.80
C MET A 211 -6.66 8.78 -1.01
N PHE A 212 -6.66 8.70 0.32
CA PHE A 212 -7.02 9.85 1.17
C PHE A 212 -5.86 10.85 1.32
N LEU A 213 -4.64 10.36 1.46
CA LEU A 213 -3.47 11.24 1.65
C LEU A 213 -3.10 12.02 0.40
N TYR A 214 -3.30 11.46 -0.78
CA TYR A 214 -3.02 12.14 -2.04
C TYR A 214 -3.71 13.51 -2.15
N PRO A 215 -5.04 13.64 -2.02
CA PRO A 215 -5.72 14.94 -2.09
C PRO A 215 -5.40 15.84 -0.87
N ILE A 216 -5.12 15.27 0.29
CA ILE A 216 -4.73 16.05 1.48
C ILE A 216 -3.38 16.75 1.23
N PHE A 217 -2.38 16.05 0.74
CA PHE A 217 -1.07 16.64 0.42
C PHE A 217 -1.16 17.68 -0.70
N LEU A 218 -1.96 17.40 -1.73
CA LEU A 218 -2.18 18.35 -2.82
C LEU A 218 -2.92 19.61 -2.33
N GLY A 219 -4.00 19.42 -1.55
CA GLY A 219 -4.76 20.53 -0.98
C GLY A 219 -3.93 21.38 -0.02
N ALA A 220 -3.09 20.76 0.81
CA ALA A 220 -2.16 21.46 1.68
C ALA A 220 -1.12 22.26 0.89
N ALA A 221 -0.56 21.71 -0.18
CA ALA A 221 0.38 22.41 -1.06
C ALA A 221 -0.27 23.67 -1.70
N VAL A 222 -1.48 23.52 -2.23
CA VAL A 222 -2.24 24.63 -2.84
C VAL A 222 -2.60 25.67 -1.78
N LEU A 223 -3.10 25.26 -0.63
CA LEU A 223 -3.50 26.17 0.46
C LEU A 223 -2.32 26.97 0.99
N ILE A 224 -1.19 26.31 1.29
CA ILE A 224 0.03 27.00 1.74
C ILE A 224 0.51 27.99 0.67
N SER A 225 0.54 27.59 -0.60
CA SER A 225 0.96 28.48 -1.68
C SER A 225 0.04 29.68 -1.82
N PHE A 226 -1.28 29.50 -1.74
CA PHE A 226 -2.27 30.55 -1.88
C PHE A 226 -2.23 31.57 -0.71
N LEU A 227 -2.00 31.09 0.52
CA LEU A 227 -2.04 31.95 1.71
C LEU A 227 -0.73 32.71 1.95
N PHE A 228 0.42 32.16 1.58
CA PHE A 228 1.72 32.66 2.03
C PHE A 228 2.69 33.04 0.90
N LEU A 229 2.40 32.66 -0.33
CA LEU A 229 3.31 32.88 -1.45
C LEU A 229 2.65 33.71 -2.56
N PRO A 230 3.44 34.37 -3.43
CA PRO A 230 2.92 35.07 -4.59
C PRO A 230 2.15 34.13 -5.55
N ILE A 231 1.16 34.65 -6.25
CA ILE A 231 0.31 33.88 -7.17
C ILE A 231 1.12 33.20 -8.29
N GLU A 232 2.25 33.81 -8.67
CA GLU A 232 3.18 33.26 -9.66
C GLU A 232 3.73 31.90 -9.23
N PHE A 233 4.01 31.72 -7.94
CA PHE A 233 4.46 30.44 -7.42
C PHE A 233 3.36 29.37 -7.55
N LEU A 234 2.12 29.74 -7.26
CA LEU A 234 0.97 28.83 -7.41
C LEU A 234 0.78 28.41 -8.87
N MET A 235 0.96 29.33 -9.82
CA MET A 235 0.91 29.03 -11.26
C MET A 235 2.01 28.03 -11.66
N VAL A 236 3.24 28.25 -11.21
CA VAL A 236 4.36 27.31 -11.45
C VAL A 236 4.08 25.94 -10.84
N LEU A 237 3.55 25.90 -9.60
CA LEU A 237 3.17 24.67 -8.94
C LEU A 237 2.08 23.91 -9.72
N ALA A 238 1.08 24.63 -10.25
CA ALA A 238 0.03 24.03 -11.06
C ALA A 238 0.58 23.46 -12.38
N VAL A 239 1.46 24.20 -13.08
CA VAL A 239 2.13 23.70 -14.29
C VAL A 239 2.94 22.44 -13.98
N TYR A 240 3.75 22.44 -12.91
CA TYR A 240 4.51 21.27 -12.48
C TYR A 240 3.59 20.06 -12.24
N TYR A 241 2.49 20.27 -11.50
CA TYR A 241 1.53 19.21 -11.19
C TYR A 241 0.90 18.65 -12.48
N ILE A 242 0.39 19.52 -13.37
CA ILE A 242 -0.24 19.10 -14.63
C ILE A 242 0.75 18.32 -15.50
N MET A 243 1.97 18.80 -15.66
CA MET A 243 3.01 18.13 -16.46
C MET A 243 3.34 16.74 -15.90
N THR A 244 3.52 16.63 -14.57
CA THR A 244 3.88 15.36 -13.95
C THR A 244 2.74 14.34 -13.97
N VAL A 245 1.50 14.78 -13.79
CA VAL A 245 0.31 13.94 -13.89
C VAL A 245 0.09 13.49 -15.34
N THR A 246 0.18 14.39 -16.32
CA THR A 246 0.05 14.05 -17.76
C THR A 246 1.12 13.03 -18.18
N TYR A 247 2.36 13.20 -17.70
CA TYR A 247 3.41 12.22 -17.93
C TYR A 247 3.07 10.85 -17.38
N SER A 248 2.50 10.79 -16.17
CA SER A 248 2.16 9.55 -15.49
C SER A 248 1.01 8.78 -16.15
N PHE A 249 0.00 9.48 -16.67
CA PHE A 249 -1.15 8.84 -17.32
C PHE A 249 -0.92 8.48 -18.79
N GLY A 250 -0.18 9.28 -19.55
CA GLY A 250 -0.12 9.16 -21.01
C GLY A 250 1.27 8.81 -21.56
N LEU A 251 2.22 9.69 -21.35
CA LEU A 251 3.53 9.61 -21.99
C LEU A 251 4.34 8.38 -21.58
N LYS A 252 4.22 7.94 -20.34
CA LYS A 252 4.93 6.75 -19.84
C LYS A 252 4.56 5.47 -20.60
N LYS A 253 3.28 5.28 -20.92
CA LYS A 253 2.80 4.13 -21.71
C LYS A 253 3.25 4.21 -23.18
N ILE A 254 3.24 5.39 -23.75
CA ILE A 254 3.69 5.62 -25.14
C ILE A 254 5.19 5.36 -25.27
N PHE A 255 6.02 5.87 -24.34
CA PHE A 255 7.45 5.61 -24.34
C PHE A 255 7.81 4.15 -24.06
N SER A 256 7.07 3.46 -23.17
CA SER A 256 7.25 2.04 -22.93
C SER A 256 6.90 1.20 -24.17
N CYS A 257 5.83 1.54 -24.87
CA CYS A 257 5.45 0.88 -26.12
C CYS A 257 6.45 1.16 -27.25
N ALA A 258 6.94 2.39 -27.38
CA ALA A 258 7.93 2.77 -28.37
C ALA A 258 9.28 2.07 -28.13
N SER A 259 9.73 1.94 -26.88
CA SER A 259 10.97 1.22 -26.55
C SER A 259 10.86 -0.27 -26.81
N LEU A 260 9.70 -0.89 -26.60
CA LEU A 260 9.44 -2.29 -26.97
C LEU A 260 9.42 -2.49 -28.49
N CYS A 261 8.83 -1.56 -29.23
CA CYS A 261 8.86 -1.58 -30.71
C CYS A 261 10.29 -1.40 -31.25
N PHE A 262 11.12 -0.55 -30.65
CA PHE A 262 12.52 -0.38 -31.05
C PHE A 262 13.36 -1.64 -30.78
N LEU A 263 13.14 -2.33 -29.66
CA LEU A 263 13.84 -3.58 -29.34
C LEU A 263 13.43 -4.76 -30.25
N SER A 264 12.20 -4.74 -30.76
CA SER A 264 11.73 -5.77 -31.72
C SER A 264 12.22 -5.55 -33.15
N VAL A 265 12.77 -4.39 -33.48
CA VAL A 265 13.29 -4.03 -34.83
C VAL A 265 14.79 -4.28 -34.97
N ILE A 266 15.52 -4.60 -33.86
CA ILE A 266 16.92 -5.02 -33.96
C ILE A 266 16.94 -6.51 -34.34
N PRO A 267 17.31 -6.88 -35.57
CA PRO A 267 17.42 -8.30 -35.93
C PRO A 267 18.50 -8.95 -35.07
N ASN A 268 18.17 -10.09 -34.45
CA ASN A 268 19.19 -10.98 -33.89
C ASN A 268 20.13 -11.45 -35.03
N SER A 269 21.13 -10.65 -35.30
CA SER A 269 22.27 -11.08 -36.08
C SER A 269 23.38 -11.48 -35.11
N TYR A 270 23.34 -12.74 -34.69
CA TYR A 270 24.50 -13.62 -34.43
C TYR A 270 24.00 -15.03 -34.16
#